data_69a5f7448b9df65f5cf070d72bc30ef8
#
_entry.id   69a5f7448b9df65f5cf070d72bc30ef8
#
_cell.length_a   1.000
_cell.length_b   1.000
_cell.length_c   1.000
_cell.angle_alpha   90.00
_cell.angle_beta   90.00
_cell.angle_gamma   90.00
#
_symmetry.space_group_name_H-M   'P 1'
#
loop_
_entity.id
_entity.type
_entity.pdbx_description
1 polymer ?
#
loop_
_entity_poly.entity_id
_entity_poly.type
_entity_poly.pdbx_seq_one_letter_code
_entity_poly.pdbx_strand_id
1 'polypeptide(L)'
;KYIYKVNRAVANNLGLKTHTFTSEENKDDRKNILEKFIDGRLDAISAIRCLDEGIDIPQLRRAFILSSSTNPKEFIQRRGRILRRCEDKDFAEIYDFIVVPSLNKDYIDRLTDEEKIFESKILLREIKRFDEFAKLAINYVDAHRKLMNIWDMYDI
;
A
#
# COMPACT_ATOMS: atom_id res chain seq x y z
N LYS A 1 2.41 -14.68 8.98
CA LYS A 1 3.74 -15.26 8.70
C LYS A 1 4.63 -14.28 7.90
N TYR A 2 4.15 -13.68 6.81
CA TYR A 2 4.92 -12.66 6.06
C TYR A 2 5.08 -11.36 6.85
N ILE A 3 4.06 -10.92 7.55
CA ILE A 3 4.10 -9.68 8.33
C ILE A 3 5.25 -9.65 9.34
N TYR A 4 5.51 -10.74 10.03
CA TYR A 4 6.62 -10.83 10.99
C TYR A 4 7.99 -10.70 10.31
N LYS A 5 8.13 -11.22 9.06
CA LYS A 5 9.36 -11.04 8.27
C LYS A 5 9.53 -9.58 7.85
N VAL A 6 8.48 -8.94 7.36
CA VAL A 6 8.49 -7.51 6.99
C VAL A 6 8.81 -6.66 8.22
N ASN A 7 8.10 -6.87 9.33
CA ASN A 7 8.31 -6.13 10.57
C ASN A 7 9.76 -6.25 11.07
N ARG A 8 10.31 -7.47 11.07
CA ARG A 8 11.71 -7.70 11.44
C ARG A 8 12.68 -7.02 10.49
N ALA A 9 12.44 -7.07 9.18
CA ALA A 9 13.27 -6.40 8.19
C ALA A 9 13.28 -4.89 8.39
N VAL A 10 12.13 -4.28 8.62
CA VAL A 10 11.99 -2.84 8.91
C VAL A 10 12.74 -2.49 10.22
N ALA A 11 12.52 -3.25 11.29
CA ALA A 11 13.19 -3.02 12.57
C ALA A 11 14.71 -3.11 12.45
N ASN A 12 15.22 -4.20 11.84
CA ASN A 12 16.65 -4.48 11.80
C ASN A 12 17.42 -3.58 10.84
N ASN A 13 16.84 -3.30 9.65
CA ASN A 13 17.55 -2.54 8.61
C ASN A 13 17.45 -1.02 8.80
N LEU A 14 16.38 -0.55 9.43
CA LEU A 14 16.14 0.88 9.63
C LEU A 14 16.31 1.32 11.10
N GLY A 15 16.55 0.40 12.01
CA GLY A 15 16.67 0.70 13.44
C GLY A 15 15.37 1.20 14.09
N LEU A 16 14.20 0.90 13.48
CA LEU A 16 12.93 1.41 13.94
C LEU A 16 12.31 0.52 15.02
N LYS A 17 11.67 1.15 16.00
CA LYS A 17 10.82 0.48 17.00
C LYS A 17 9.50 0.12 16.36
N THR A 18 9.30 -1.16 16.08
CA THR A 18 8.14 -1.62 15.31
C THR A 18 7.30 -2.63 16.09
N HIS A 19 6.02 -2.70 15.77
CA HIS A 19 5.11 -3.73 16.27
C HIS A 19 4.25 -4.28 15.13
N THR A 20 3.82 -5.52 15.27
CA THR A 20 2.80 -6.12 14.38
C THR A 20 1.41 -5.81 14.94
N PHE A 21 0.44 -5.71 14.05
CA PHE A 21 -0.96 -5.51 14.38
C PHE A 21 -1.80 -6.43 13.49
N THR A 22 -2.35 -7.46 14.10
CA THR A 22 -3.04 -8.55 13.40
C THR A 22 -4.43 -8.79 14.02
N SER A 23 -5.10 -9.83 13.62
CA SER A 23 -6.35 -10.26 14.27
C SER A 23 -6.13 -11.04 15.57
N GLU A 24 -4.87 -11.35 15.91
CA GLU A 24 -4.52 -12.15 17.09
C GLU A 24 -4.55 -11.32 18.38
N GLU A 25 -4.33 -9.99 18.28
CA GLU A 25 -4.35 -9.10 19.43
C GLU A 25 -5.78 -8.85 19.92
N ASN A 26 -5.99 -8.92 21.24
CA ASN A 26 -7.23 -8.53 21.86
C ASN A 26 -7.45 -6.99 21.86
N LYS A 27 -8.60 -6.53 22.31
CA LYS A 27 -8.95 -5.09 22.27
C LYS A 27 -8.01 -4.21 23.09
N ASP A 28 -7.58 -4.69 24.24
CA ASP A 28 -6.73 -3.92 25.14
C ASP A 28 -5.29 -3.85 24.61
N ASP A 29 -4.78 -4.95 24.06
CA ASP A 29 -3.48 -4.96 23.39
C ASP A 29 -3.46 -4.02 22.18
N ARG A 30 -4.51 -4.05 21.37
CA ARG A 30 -4.67 -3.14 20.23
C ARG A 30 -4.62 -1.68 20.65
N LYS A 31 -5.37 -1.34 21.69
CA LYS A 31 -5.39 0.02 22.25
C LYS A 31 -3.98 0.43 22.71
N ASN A 32 -3.31 -0.40 23.48
CA ASN A 32 -1.96 -0.15 23.97
C ASN A 32 -0.93 0.03 22.84
N ILE A 33 -1.00 -0.77 21.76
CA ILE A 33 -0.14 -0.63 20.58
C ILE A 33 -0.37 0.73 19.91
N LEU A 34 -1.64 1.13 19.72
CA LEU A 34 -2.00 2.41 19.12
C LEU A 34 -1.55 3.59 19.97
N GLU A 35 -1.74 3.55 21.28
CA GLU A 35 -1.26 4.58 22.20
C GLU A 35 0.26 4.73 22.12
N LYS A 36 1.01 3.62 22.12
CA LYS A 36 2.47 3.65 21.96
C LYS A 36 2.91 4.25 20.62
N PHE A 37 2.15 4.03 19.56
CA PHE A 37 2.44 4.61 18.26
C PHE A 37 2.13 6.12 18.23
N ILE A 38 0.99 6.54 18.78
CA ILE A 38 0.60 7.95 18.87
C ILE A 38 1.59 8.74 19.72
N ASP A 39 2.06 8.16 20.83
CA ASP A 39 3.02 8.79 21.75
C ASP A 39 4.49 8.75 21.20
N GLY A 40 4.74 8.23 20.01
CA GLY A 40 6.07 8.11 19.43
C GLY A 40 6.97 7.07 20.10
N ARG A 41 6.41 6.17 20.92
CA ARG A 41 7.13 5.03 21.50
C ARG A 41 7.33 3.89 20.50
N LEU A 42 6.55 3.88 19.42
CA LEU A 42 6.70 3.05 18.23
C LEU A 42 6.82 3.96 17.02
N ASP A 43 7.77 3.64 16.15
CA ASP A 43 8.03 4.38 14.91
C ASP A 43 7.16 3.85 13.76
N ALA A 44 6.82 2.55 13.78
CA ALA A 44 6.00 1.95 12.76
C ALA A 44 5.16 0.77 13.27
N ILE A 45 4.01 0.57 12.61
CA ILE A 45 3.13 -0.58 12.83
C ILE A 45 2.99 -1.34 11.50
N SER A 46 3.28 -2.63 11.52
CA SER A 46 2.99 -3.53 10.41
C SER A 46 1.62 -4.20 10.63
N ALA A 47 0.67 -3.97 9.73
CA ALA A 47 -0.71 -4.43 9.88
C ALA A 47 -1.17 -5.31 8.72
N ILE A 48 -1.96 -6.34 9.00
CA ILE A 48 -2.68 -7.15 7.99
C ILE A 48 -4.18 -7.01 8.24
N ARG A 49 -4.91 -6.51 7.22
CA ARG A 49 -6.39 -6.35 7.22
C ARG A 49 -6.98 -5.51 8.36
N CYS A 50 -6.17 -5.12 9.33
CA CYS A 50 -6.66 -4.44 10.53
C CYS A 50 -7.02 -2.98 10.29
N LEU A 51 -6.55 -2.37 9.21
CA LEU A 51 -7.00 -1.04 8.79
C LEU A 51 -8.46 -1.05 8.27
N ASP A 52 -9.00 -2.23 7.98
CA ASP A 52 -10.37 -2.40 7.52
C ASP A 52 -11.36 -2.41 8.70
N GLU A 53 -10.89 -2.76 9.93
CA GLU A 53 -11.71 -2.90 11.14
C GLU A 53 -11.17 -2.07 12.31
N GLY A 54 -11.84 -0.94 12.60
CA GLY A 54 -11.74 -0.30 13.92
C GLY A 54 -10.48 0.50 14.27
N ILE A 55 -9.44 0.57 13.42
CA ILE A 55 -8.28 1.43 13.67
C ILE A 55 -8.58 2.85 13.22
N ASP A 56 -8.44 3.78 14.13
CA ASP A 56 -8.51 5.21 13.87
C ASP A 56 -7.26 5.89 14.41
N ILE A 57 -6.39 6.32 13.49
CA ILE A 57 -5.16 7.07 13.81
C ILE A 57 -5.14 8.32 12.94
N PRO A 58 -5.79 9.42 13.36
CA PRO A 58 -5.78 10.66 12.58
C PRO A 58 -4.37 11.20 12.33
N GLN A 59 -3.44 10.97 13.26
CA GLN A 59 -2.04 11.41 13.20
C GLN A 59 -1.19 10.62 12.18
N LEU A 60 -1.71 9.55 11.56
CA LEU A 60 -0.98 8.77 10.58
C LEU A 60 -0.60 9.64 9.37
N ARG A 61 0.69 9.86 9.16
CA ARG A 61 1.24 10.71 8.09
C ARG A 61 1.75 9.92 6.90
N ARG A 62 2.23 8.69 7.13
CA ARG A 62 2.81 7.83 6.09
C ARG A 62 2.23 6.43 6.15
N ALA A 63 1.93 5.89 4.98
CA ALA A 63 1.48 4.51 4.84
C ALA A 63 2.18 3.83 3.65
N PHE A 64 2.61 2.60 3.86
CA PHE A 64 3.21 1.74 2.85
C PHE A 64 2.28 0.56 2.60
N ILE A 65 1.72 0.47 1.39
CA ILE A 65 0.78 -0.58 0.98
C ILE A 65 1.53 -1.61 0.15
N LEU A 66 2.06 -2.65 0.81
CA LEU A 66 2.85 -3.70 0.17
C LEU A 66 1.98 -4.73 -0.57
N SER A 67 0.74 -4.89 -0.16
CA SER A 67 -0.22 -5.80 -0.78
C SER A 67 -1.63 -5.31 -0.49
N SER A 68 -2.49 -5.43 -1.47
CA SER A 68 -3.87 -4.98 -1.34
C SER A 68 -4.82 -6.00 -1.93
N SER A 69 -6.05 -6.06 -1.41
CA SER A 69 -7.11 -6.85 -2.02
C SER A 69 -7.62 -6.16 -3.29
N THR A 70 -8.28 -6.89 -4.17
CA THR A 70 -8.93 -6.33 -5.36
C THR A 70 -10.30 -5.72 -5.06
N ASN A 71 -10.74 -5.72 -3.80
CA ASN A 71 -12.03 -5.18 -3.39
C ASN A 71 -11.98 -3.65 -3.26
N PRO A 72 -12.65 -2.87 -4.14
CA PRO A 72 -12.61 -1.41 -4.11
C PRO A 72 -13.08 -0.81 -2.78
N LYS A 73 -14.05 -1.44 -2.10
CA LYS A 73 -14.57 -0.95 -0.82
C LYS A 73 -13.50 -0.93 0.27
N GLU A 74 -12.67 -1.98 0.33
CA GLU A 74 -11.57 -2.06 1.30
C GLU A 74 -10.53 -0.97 1.06
N PHE A 75 -10.20 -0.66 -0.21
CA PHE A 75 -9.28 0.42 -0.54
C PHE A 75 -9.79 1.79 -0.13
N ILE A 76 -11.05 2.07 -0.43
CA ILE A 76 -11.66 3.36 -0.11
C ILE A 76 -11.71 3.55 1.40
N GLN A 77 -12.08 2.52 2.15
CA GLN A 77 -12.11 2.57 3.62
C GLN A 77 -10.71 2.78 4.20
N ARG A 78 -9.71 2.03 3.73
CA ARG A 78 -8.31 2.15 4.15
C ARG A 78 -7.75 3.53 3.87
N ARG A 79 -7.94 4.04 2.64
CA ARG A 79 -7.56 5.40 2.27
C ARG A 79 -8.23 6.44 3.15
N GLY A 80 -9.55 6.33 3.38
CA GLY A 80 -10.28 7.26 4.23
C GLY A 80 -9.74 7.35 5.65
N ARG A 81 -9.21 6.26 6.20
CA ARG A 81 -8.59 6.26 7.53
C ARG A 81 -7.21 6.91 7.53
N ILE A 82 -6.38 6.64 6.50
CA ILE A 82 -5.05 7.25 6.34
C ILE A 82 -5.18 8.76 6.11
N LEU A 83 -6.17 9.20 5.36
CA LEU A 83 -6.39 10.60 4.97
C LEU A 83 -7.22 11.40 5.99
N ARG A 84 -7.56 10.84 7.15
CA ARG A 84 -8.28 11.61 8.18
C ARG A 84 -7.53 12.88 8.54
N ARG A 85 -8.28 13.96 8.63
CA ARG A 85 -7.76 15.25 9.06
C ARG A 85 -7.48 15.21 10.57
N CYS A 86 -6.37 15.80 10.96
CA CYS A 86 -6.12 16.18 12.34
C CYS A 86 -5.36 17.50 12.38
N GLU A 87 -5.30 18.11 13.53
CA GLU A 87 -4.50 19.30 13.76
C GLU A 87 -3.05 19.03 13.34
N ASP A 88 -2.39 19.97 12.71
CA ASP A 88 -1.01 19.84 12.18
C ASP A 88 -0.78 18.81 11.06
N LYS A 89 -1.82 18.40 10.34
CA LYS A 89 -1.68 17.48 9.22
C LYS A 89 -2.41 17.98 7.97
N ASP A 90 -1.68 18.57 7.03
CA ASP A 90 -2.21 19.06 5.76
C ASP A 90 -2.42 17.94 4.74
N PHE A 91 -1.53 16.95 4.73
CA PHE A 91 -1.58 15.80 3.83
C PHE A 91 -1.01 14.53 4.46
N ALA A 92 -1.28 13.40 3.82
CA ALA A 92 -0.64 12.13 4.13
C ALA A 92 0.08 11.58 2.89
N GLU A 93 1.21 10.93 3.12
CA GLU A 93 2.01 10.28 2.08
C GLU A 93 1.63 8.81 2.01
N ILE A 94 1.26 8.33 0.83
CA ILE A 94 0.92 6.92 0.60
C ILE A 94 1.85 6.35 -0.46
N TYR A 95 2.61 5.34 -0.07
CA TYR A 95 3.48 4.57 -0.95
C TYR A 95 2.77 3.26 -1.30
N ASP A 96 2.21 3.20 -2.50
CA ASP A 96 1.51 2.02 -3.00
C ASP A 96 2.42 1.22 -3.93
N PHE A 97 2.64 -0.05 -3.59
CA PHE A 97 3.47 -0.97 -4.37
C PHE A 97 2.59 -1.73 -5.37
N ILE A 98 2.89 -1.59 -6.63
CA ILE A 98 2.18 -2.23 -7.73
C ILE A 98 2.98 -3.41 -8.24
N VAL A 99 2.28 -4.49 -8.56
CA VAL A 99 2.89 -5.66 -9.19
C VAL A 99 2.86 -5.48 -10.70
N VAL A 100 4.04 -5.48 -11.31
CA VAL A 100 4.21 -5.50 -12.77
C VAL A 100 4.89 -6.80 -13.18
N PRO A 101 4.45 -7.48 -14.25
CA PRO A 101 5.07 -8.75 -14.67
C PRO A 101 6.52 -8.57 -15.09
N SER A 102 6.82 -7.55 -15.91
CA SER A 102 8.18 -7.21 -16.31
C SER A 102 8.31 -5.70 -16.61
N LEU A 103 9.51 -5.18 -16.41
CA LEU A 103 9.98 -3.87 -16.90
C LEU A 103 11.08 -4.02 -17.95
N ASN A 104 11.39 -5.24 -18.36
CA ASN A 104 12.43 -5.53 -19.35
C ASN A 104 11.79 -5.62 -20.74
N LYS A 105 12.04 -4.62 -21.60
CA LYS A 105 11.48 -4.55 -22.94
C LYS A 105 11.91 -5.75 -23.80
N ASP A 106 13.18 -6.18 -23.73
CA ASP A 106 13.67 -7.34 -24.48
C ASP A 106 12.97 -8.64 -24.09
N TYR A 107 12.56 -8.77 -22.82
CA TYR A 107 11.75 -9.89 -22.35
C TYR A 107 10.34 -9.81 -22.93
N ILE A 108 9.70 -8.64 -22.84
CA ILE A 108 8.33 -8.41 -23.31
C ILE A 108 8.23 -8.65 -24.83
N ASP A 109 9.22 -8.21 -25.60
CA ASP A 109 9.25 -8.37 -27.06
C ASP A 109 9.37 -9.85 -27.51
N ARG A 110 9.89 -10.72 -26.64
CA ARG A 110 9.98 -12.17 -26.91
C ARG A 110 8.74 -12.96 -26.51
N LEU A 111 7.81 -12.33 -25.78
CA LEU A 111 6.56 -12.98 -25.42
C LEU A 111 5.69 -13.22 -26.66
N THR A 112 5.01 -14.34 -26.68
CA THR A 112 3.92 -14.60 -27.63
C THR A 112 2.74 -13.68 -27.35
N ASP A 113 1.85 -13.51 -28.29
CA ASP A 113 0.64 -12.68 -28.12
C ASP A 113 -0.23 -13.17 -26.95
N GLU A 114 -0.32 -14.49 -26.77
CA GLU A 114 -1.08 -15.07 -25.63
C GLU A 114 -0.44 -14.73 -24.28
N GLU A 115 0.88 -14.80 -24.18
CA GLU A 115 1.61 -14.43 -22.96
C GLU A 115 1.50 -12.94 -22.67
N LYS A 116 1.62 -12.08 -23.67
CA LYS A 116 1.41 -10.64 -23.54
C LYS A 116 0.00 -10.32 -23.02
N ILE A 117 -1.02 -10.94 -23.59
CA ILE A 117 -2.41 -10.80 -23.16
C ILE A 117 -2.60 -11.27 -21.71
N PHE A 118 -1.91 -12.34 -21.30
CA PHE A 118 -1.99 -12.82 -19.92
C PHE A 118 -1.34 -11.85 -18.95
N GLU A 119 -0.14 -11.38 -19.24
CA GLU A 119 0.60 -10.43 -18.39
C GLU A 119 -0.09 -9.06 -18.33
N SER A 120 -0.62 -8.57 -19.45
CA SER A 120 -1.36 -7.31 -19.50
C SER A 120 -2.61 -7.31 -18.63
N LYS A 121 -3.28 -8.46 -18.43
CA LYS A 121 -4.40 -8.56 -17.50
C LYS A 121 -3.98 -8.30 -16.06
N ILE A 122 -2.77 -8.71 -15.68
CA ILE A 122 -2.22 -8.43 -14.35
C ILE A 122 -1.99 -6.93 -14.21
N LEU A 123 -1.32 -6.33 -15.20
CA LEU A 123 -1.03 -4.90 -15.23
C LEU A 123 -2.32 -4.06 -15.23
N LEU A 124 -3.30 -4.41 -16.08
CA LEU A 124 -4.59 -3.71 -16.14
C LEU A 124 -5.34 -3.72 -14.81
N ARG A 125 -5.28 -4.83 -14.07
CA ARG A 125 -5.88 -4.93 -12.74
C ARG A 125 -5.19 -3.99 -11.75
N GLU A 126 -3.87 -3.91 -11.80
CA GLU A 126 -3.10 -3.01 -10.94
C GLU A 126 -3.33 -1.54 -11.30
N ILE A 127 -3.41 -1.19 -12.58
CA ILE A 127 -3.76 0.17 -13.04
C ILE A 127 -5.14 0.59 -12.52
N LYS A 128 -6.15 -0.27 -12.70
CA LYS A 128 -7.51 0.01 -12.20
C LYS A 128 -7.51 0.20 -10.68
N ARG A 129 -6.78 -0.62 -9.95
CA ARG A 129 -6.63 -0.49 -8.50
C ARG A 129 -5.96 0.84 -8.13
N PHE A 130 -4.89 1.20 -8.83
CA PHE A 130 -4.19 2.45 -8.63
C PHE A 130 -5.10 3.65 -8.89
N ASP A 131 -5.83 3.68 -10.01
CA ASP A 131 -6.71 4.78 -10.36
C ASP A 131 -7.79 5.00 -9.30
N GLU A 132 -8.44 3.93 -8.85
CA GLU A 132 -9.43 4.02 -7.78
C GLU A 132 -8.86 4.59 -6.48
N PHE A 133 -7.61 4.26 -6.17
CA PHE A 133 -6.95 4.69 -4.96
C PHE A 133 -6.39 6.11 -5.08
N ALA A 134 -5.76 6.44 -6.19
CA ALA A 134 -4.93 7.63 -6.36
C ALA A 134 -5.62 8.82 -7.01
N LYS A 135 -6.81 8.66 -7.61
CA LYS A 135 -7.49 9.71 -8.41
C LYS A 135 -7.67 11.08 -7.72
N LEU A 136 -7.58 11.14 -6.39
CA LEU A 136 -7.65 12.38 -5.62
C LEU A 136 -6.29 12.81 -5.06
N ALA A 137 -5.21 12.12 -5.42
CA ALA A 137 -3.88 12.48 -4.97
C ALA A 137 -3.35 13.70 -5.73
N ILE A 138 -2.61 14.56 -5.05
CA ILE A 138 -2.02 15.78 -5.61
C ILE A 138 -1.12 15.45 -6.82
N ASN A 139 -0.39 14.33 -6.75
CA ASN A 139 0.53 13.89 -7.80
C ASN A 139 -0.06 12.81 -8.72
N TYR A 140 -1.39 12.67 -8.79
CA TYR A 140 -2.05 11.64 -9.58
C TYR A 140 -1.58 11.60 -11.04
N VAL A 141 -1.53 12.75 -11.71
CA VAL A 141 -1.18 12.85 -13.13
C VAL A 141 0.22 12.30 -13.40
N ASP A 142 1.19 12.62 -12.56
CA ASP A 142 2.57 12.16 -12.74
C ASP A 142 2.70 10.66 -12.45
N ALA A 143 2.03 10.18 -11.43
CA ALA A 143 2.03 8.77 -11.08
C ALA A 143 1.30 7.93 -12.13
N HIS A 144 0.16 8.40 -12.64
CA HIS A 144 -0.59 7.74 -13.71
C HIS A 144 0.23 7.66 -15.01
N ARG A 145 0.91 8.74 -15.40
CA ARG A 145 1.79 8.75 -16.59
C ARG A 145 2.88 7.69 -16.51
N LYS A 146 3.48 7.49 -15.33
CA LYS A 146 4.49 6.43 -15.14
C LYS A 146 3.92 5.04 -15.38
N LEU A 147 2.68 4.79 -14.98
CA LEU A 147 1.99 3.53 -15.23
C LEU A 147 1.64 3.35 -16.70
N MET A 148 1.21 4.40 -17.38
CA MET A 148 0.94 4.34 -18.82
C MET A 148 2.21 4.04 -19.63
N ASN A 149 3.35 4.59 -19.25
CA ASN A 149 4.62 4.23 -19.87
C ASN A 149 4.95 2.73 -19.75
N ILE A 150 4.57 2.10 -18.64
CA ILE A 150 4.74 0.65 -18.47
C ILE A 150 3.72 -0.10 -19.34
N TRP A 151 2.48 0.37 -19.38
CA TRP A 151 1.43 -0.20 -20.24
C TRP A 151 1.82 -0.20 -21.71
N ASP A 152 2.35 0.92 -22.20
CA ASP A 152 2.79 1.10 -23.58
C ASP A 152 3.93 0.14 -24.00
N MET A 153 4.70 -0.39 -23.02
CA MET A 153 5.72 -1.40 -23.31
C MET A 153 5.15 -2.73 -23.80
N TYR A 154 3.89 -3.02 -23.47
CA TYR A 154 3.22 -4.26 -23.87
C TYR A 154 2.56 -4.19 -25.24
N ASP A 155 2.47 -3.00 -25.87
CA ASP A 155 1.88 -2.77 -27.21
C ASP A 155 0.47 -3.40 -27.39
N ILE A 156 -0.45 -3.22 -26.40
CA ILE A 156 -1.79 -3.82 -26.40
C ILE A 156 -2.87 -2.74 -26.28
#